data_1e4fbb12a79579a01cd4b4b734989ca2
#
_entry.id   1e4fbb12a79579a01cd4b4b734989ca2
#
_cell.length_a   1.000
_cell.length_b   1.000
_cell.length_c   1.000
_cell.angle_alpha   90.00
_cell.angle_beta   90.00
_cell.angle_gamma   90.00
#
_symmetry.space_group_name_H-M   'P 1'
#
loop_
_entity.id
_entity.type
_entity.pdbx_description
1 polymer ?
#
loop_
_entity_poly.entity_id
_entity_poly.type
_entity_poly.pdbx_seq_one_letter_code
_entity_poly.pdbx_strand_id
1 'polypeptide(L)'
;QAIRIIEEMRCATNGLYPVIAVWENVMGAFSSNDRMDFRAVLQSFSDTEISMPPTGGWANAGMVRGGKTDLCWRLMDAQYWGKPRLVQRRKRIFLVADFRGQRSAEILFKPRDMFPLPPPCTDYGLPAAGASRISLDKTRGKIPVIRPFQERRMRSAAKSGNQSAFLASFGRPDEPFPTLLAGAVNIFSFWYEGEEKDGVLRNLTPVECERLMGLPEGWTAYGNLGQPISDNARCKALGNAIALPCADYIMA
;
A
#
# COMPACT_ATOMS: atom_id res chain seq x y z
N GLN A 1 -14.07 1.16 17.04
CA GLN A 1 -14.67 -0.21 17.13
C GLN A 1 -13.60 -1.29 17.26
N ALA A 2 -12.54 -1.31 16.45
CA ALA A 2 -11.51 -2.36 16.52
C ALA A 2 -10.90 -2.52 17.92
N ILE A 3 -10.52 -1.42 18.57
CA ILE A 3 -9.96 -1.45 19.93
C ILE A 3 -10.95 -2.04 20.92
N ARG A 4 -12.22 -1.65 20.84
CA ARG A 4 -13.27 -2.23 21.70
C ARG A 4 -13.39 -3.74 21.52
N ILE A 5 -13.35 -4.24 20.29
CA ILE A 5 -13.37 -5.69 20.01
C ILE A 5 -12.16 -6.38 20.63
N ILE A 6 -10.97 -5.80 20.52
CA ILE A 6 -9.74 -6.33 21.13
C ILE A 6 -9.90 -6.38 22.66
N GLU A 7 -10.42 -5.33 23.27
CA GLU A 7 -10.66 -5.27 24.72
C GLU A 7 -11.68 -6.32 25.17
N GLU A 8 -12.80 -6.46 24.45
CA GLU A 8 -13.81 -7.50 24.70
C GLU A 8 -13.23 -8.92 24.60
N MET A 9 -12.42 -9.18 23.55
CA MET A 9 -11.73 -10.46 23.38
C MET A 9 -10.75 -10.74 24.54
N ARG A 10 -9.98 -9.75 24.95
CA ARG A 10 -9.04 -9.87 26.06
C ARG A 10 -9.77 -10.08 27.39
N CYS A 11 -10.88 -9.39 27.61
CA CYS A 11 -11.72 -9.59 28.78
C CYS A 11 -12.27 -11.02 28.80
N ALA A 12 -12.85 -11.50 27.71
CA ALA A 12 -13.42 -12.84 27.60
C ALA A 12 -12.38 -13.97 27.77
N THR A 13 -11.10 -13.69 27.53
CA THR A 13 -10.01 -14.65 27.63
C THR A 13 -9.09 -14.42 28.84
N ASN A 14 -9.50 -13.62 29.81
CA ASN A 14 -8.69 -13.25 30.99
C ASN A 14 -7.30 -12.70 30.58
N GLY A 15 -7.24 -11.90 29.51
CA GLY A 15 -6.02 -11.31 28.98
C GLY A 15 -5.15 -12.23 28.13
N LEU A 16 -5.58 -13.47 27.86
CA LEU A 16 -4.78 -14.44 27.09
C LEU A 16 -4.71 -14.10 25.60
N TYR A 17 -5.81 -13.64 25.01
CA TYR A 17 -5.92 -13.37 23.57
C TYR A 17 -6.70 -12.08 23.28
N PRO A 18 -6.39 -11.39 22.18
CA PRO A 18 -5.22 -11.62 21.32
C PRO A 18 -3.90 -11.27 22.04
N VAL A 19 -2.81 -11.95 21.65
CA VAL A 19 -1.46 -11.65 22.13
C VAL A 19 -0.88 -10.44 21.39
N ILE A 20 -1.12 -10.36 20.08
CA ILE A 20 -0.64 -9.31 19.19
C ILE A 20 -1.81 -8.77 18.39
N ALA A 21 -1.82 -7.47 18.20
CA ALA A 21 -2.69 -6.81 17.24
C ALA A 21 -1.85 -6.00 16.24
N VAL A 22 -2.27 -6.03 14.98
CA VAL A 22 -1.68 -5.21 13.91
C VAL A 22 -2.73 -4.22 13.43
N TRP A 23 -2.41 -2.95 13.47
CA TRP A 23 -3.23 -1.88 12.91
C TRP A 23 -2.56 -1.30 11.67
N GLU A 24 -3.30 -1.22 10.57
CA GLU A 24 -2.84 -0.63 9.32
C GLU A 24 -3.67 0.61 8.98
N ASN A 25 -3.00 1.65 8.48
CA ASN A 25 -3.72 2.83 7.99
C ASN A 25 -2.90 3.59 6.93
N VAL A 26 -3.59 4.51 6.26
CA VAL A 26 -2.96 5.43 5.31
C VAL A 26 -2.05 6.43 6.03
N MET A 27 -1.03 6.93 5.33
CA MET A 27 -0.09 7.93 5.88
C MET A 27 -0.79 9.20 6.38
N GLY A 28 -1.98 9.52 5.85
CA GLY A 28 -2.79 10.65 6.29
C GLY A 28 -3.17 10.62 7.77
N ALA A 29 -3.19 9.45 8.40
CA ALA A 29 -3.46 9.34 9.85
C ALA A 29 -2.42 10.08 10.72
N PHE A 30 -1.19 10.29 10.22
CA PHE A 30 -0.18 11.09 10.93
C PHE A 30 -0.50 12.60 10.96
N SER A 31 -1.36 13.08 10.08
CA SER A 31 -1.68 14.51 9.94
C SER A 31 -3.15 14.84 10.16
N SER A 32 -4.04 13.84 10.25
CA SER A 32 -5.47 14.06 10.45
C SER A 32 -5.76 14.68 11.83
N ASN A 33 -6.78 15.55 11.89
CA ASN A 33 -7.23 16.23 13.11
C ASN A 33 -6.05 16.84 13.88
N ASP A 34 -5.28 17.72 13.21
CA ASP A 34 -4.07 18.34 13.76
C ASP A 34 -3.08 17.33 14.40
N ARG A 35 -2.97 16.14 13.80
CA ARG A 35 -2.13 15.00 14.25
C ARG A 35 -2.63 14.27 15.50
N MET A 36 -3.81 14.64 15.99
CA MET A 36 -4.39 14.10 17.22
C MET A 36 -4.95 12.68 17.02
N ASP A 37 -5.36 12.32 15.80
CA ASP A 37 -5.94 11.00 15.54
C ASP A 37 -4.93 9.87 15.79
N PHE A 38 -3.69 10.03 15.33
CA PHE A 38 -2.67 9.00 15.59
C PHE A 38 -2.25 8.95 17.08
N ARG A 39 -2.21 10.11 17.75
CA ARG A 39 -2.06 10.16 19.21
C ARG A 39 -3.13 9.34 19.90
N ALA A 40 -4.40 9.55 19.55
CA ALA A 40 -5.51 8.82 20.11
C ALA A 40 -5.42 7.31 19.89
N VAL A 41 -4.95 6.87 18.71
CA VAL A 41 -4.67 5.46 18.43
C VAL A 41 -3.60 4.92 19.38
N LEU A 42 -2.46 5.62 19.54
CA LEU A 42 -1.39 5.20 20.44
C LEU A 42 -1.89 5.11 21.90
N GLN A 43 -2.60 6.11 22.38
CA GLN A 43 -3.17 6.13 23.73
C GLN A 43 -4.16 5.00 23.96
N SER A 44 -5.03 4.74 22.98
CA SER A 44 -6.02 3.66 23.08
C SER A 44 -5.41 2.26 23.16
N PHE A 45 -4.26 2.03 22.50
CA PHE A 45 -3.57 0.74 22.60
C PHE A 45 -2.68 0.63 23.83
N SER A 46 -2.03 1.72 24.26
CA SER A 46 -1.06 1.69 25.37
C SER A 46 -1.70 1.88 26.75
N ASP A 47 -2.91 2.41 26.81
CA ASP A 47 -3.57 2.85 28.05
C ASP A 47 -2.66 3.85 28.83
N THR A 48 -1.96 4.70 28.09
CA THR A 48 -0.98 5.66 28.62
C THR A 48 -1.14 7.00 27.94
N GLU A 49 -0.95 8.08 28.68
CA GLU A 49 -0.94 9.41 28.08
C GLU A 49 0.31 9.59 27.17
N ILE A 50 0.07 10.01 25.94
CA ILE A 50 1.13 10.23 24.94
C ILE A 50 1.24 11.72 24.66
N SER A 51 2.41 12.29 24.90
CA SER A 51 2.72 13.67 24.52
C SER A 51 2.92 13.79 23.01
N MET A 52 2.58 14.95 22.46
CA MET A 52 2.92 15.26 21.06
C MET A 52 4.43 15.37 20.90
N PRO A 53 4.98 14.86 19.78
CA PRO A 53 6.40 15.01 19.51
C PRO A 53 6.83 16.49 19.50
N PRO A 54 8.00 16.85 20.07
CA PRO A 54 8.48 18.22 20.11
C PRO A 54 8.60 18.87 18.72
N THR A 55 8.86 18.08 17.69
CA THR A 55 8.90 18.52 16.28
C THR A 55 7.53 18.85 15.70
N GLY A 56 6.46 18.63 16.46
CA GLY A 56 5.09 18.82 16.02
C GLY A 56 4.61 17.79 14.97
N GLY A 57 5.41 16.78 14.62
CA GLY A 57 5.04 15.76 13.64
C GLY A 57 5.43 14.35 14.07
N TRP A 58 4.65 13.34 13.66
CA TRP A 58 4.94 11.95 13.92
C TRP A 58 6.08 11.46 13.03
N ALA A 59 7.07 10.78 13.62
CA ALA A 59 8.14 10.13 12.87
C ALA A 59 7.59 8.92 12.08
N ASN A 60 8.26 8.57 10.97
CA ASN A 60 7.91 7.41 10.15
C ASN A 60 8.06 6.06 10.89
N ALA A 61 8.73 6.06 12.03
CA ALA A 61 8.88 4.92 12.91
C ALA A 61 9.02 5.40 14.35
N GLY A 62 8.56 4.58 15.30
CA GLY A 62 8.67 4.87 16.71
C GLY A 62 8.11 3.75 17.57
N MET A 63 8.23 3.93 18.89
CA MET A 63 7.73 2.97 19.87
C MET A 63 7.20 3.66 21.13
N VAL A 64 6.32 2.96 21.83
CA VAL A 64 5.84 3.30 23.18
C VAL A 64 6.06 2.10 24.08
N ARG A 65 6.84 2.29 25.16
CA ARG A 65 7.11 1.29 26.19
C ARG A 65 6.82 1.85 27.57
N GLY A 66 6.57 0.97 28.52
CA GLY A 66 6.32 1.35 29.91
C GLY A 66 4.84 1.37 30.31
N GLY A 67 3.92 1.15 29.36
CA GLY A 67 2.51 0.90 29.62
C GLY A 67 2.18 -0.60 29.72
N LYS A 68 0.89 -0.92 29.64
CA LYS A 68 0.40 -2.31 29.62
C LYS A 68 0.70 -3.05 28.31
N THR A 69 1.03 -2.31 27.25
CA THR A 69 1.21 -2.83 25.90
C THR A 69 2.48 -2.25 25.28
N ASP A 70 3.29 -3.10 24.69
CA ASP A 70 4.45 -2.69 23.90
C ASP A 70 4.00 -2.34 22.50
N LEU A 71 4.18 -1.08 22.08
CA LEU A 71 3.77 -0.58 20.77
C LEU A 71 4.97 -0.22 19.93
N CYS A 72 4.91 -0.57 18.66
CA CYS A 72 5.86 -0.11 17.68
C CYS A 72 5.14 0.21 16.38
N TRP A 73 5.54 1.28 15.67
CA TRP A 73 5.02 1.60 14.36
C TRP A 73 6.11 1.87 13.34
N ARG A 74 5.78 1.61 12.08
CA ARG A 74 6.66 1.86 10.93
C ARG A 74 5.81 2.25 9.72
N LEU A 75 6.25 3.29 9.00
CA LEU A 75 5.74 3.59 7.67
C LEU A 75 6.44 2.67 6.66
N MET A 76 5.68 1.83 5.99
CA MET A 76 6.19 0.93 4.97
C MET A 76 5.68 1.36 3.59
N ASP A 77 6.53 1.31 2.57
CA ASP A 77 6.15 1.54 1.18
C ASP A 77 6.30 0.24 0.40
N ALA A 78 5.19 -0.26 -0.14
CA ALA A 78 5.09 -1.58 -0.76
C ALA A 78 6.11 -1.83 -1.88
N GLN A 79 6.57 -0.78 -2.58
CA GLN A 79 7.57 -0.90 -3.65
C GLN A 79 8.92 -1.51 -3.19
N TYR A 80 9.18 -1.54 -1.90
CA TYR A 80 10.44 -2.08 -1.35
C TYR A 80 10.31 -3.51 -0.83
N TRP A 81 9.10 -4.09 -0.89
CA TRP A 81 8.79 -5.38 -0.29
C TRP A 81 8.41 -6.42 -1.33
N GLY A 82 8.66 -7.69 -0.99
CA GLY A 82 8.38 -8.84 -1.85
C GLY A 82 9.57 -9.35 -2.65
N LYS A 83 9.42 -10.57 -3.18
CA LYS A 83 10.34 -11.22 -4.11
C LYS A 83 9.52 -11.90 -5.22
N PRO A 84 9.38 -11.29 -6.42
CA PRO A 84 9.91 -9.99 -6.83
C PRO A 84 9.27 -8.81 -6.05
N ARG A 85 9.94 -7.64 -6.07
CA ARG A 85 9.41 -6.45 -5.45
C ARG A 85 8.16 -5.95 -6.17
N LEU A 86 7.26 -5.38 -5.40
CA LEU A 86 6.08 -4.76 -5.98
C LEU A 86 6.43 -3.49 -6.74
N VAL A 87 5.79 -3.31 -7.89
CA VAL A 87 5.95 -2.11 -8.73
C VAL A 87 4.90 -1.03 -8.39
N GLN A 88 4.53 -0.91 -7.11
CA GLN A 88 3.53 0.04 -6.64
C GLN A 88 4.06 0.87 -5.47
N ARG A 89 3.96 2.19 -5.58
CA ARG A 89 4.13 3.11 -4.45
C ARG A 89 2.89 3.06 -3.58
N ARG A 90 2.98 2.38 -2.43
CA ARG A 90 1.87 2.29 -1.48
C ARG A 90 2.40 2.43 -0.07
N LYS A 91 2.36 3.66 0.43
CA LYS A 91 2.78 3.97 1.80
C LYS A 91 1.66 3.70 2.78
N ARG A 92 1.95 2.89 3.81
CA ARG A 92 1.01 2.55 4.89
C ARG A 92 1.74 2.55 6.22
N ILE A 93 1.03 3.00 7.24
CA ILE A 93 1.48 2.91 8.63
C ILE A 93 1.08 1.52 9.11
N PHE A 94 2.03 0.79 9.65
CA PHE A 94 1.77 -0.43 10.41
C PHE A 94 2.14 -0.18 11.86
N LEU A 95 1.22 -0.49 12.76
CA LEU A 95 1.43 -0.47 14.20
C LEU A 95 1.22 -1.88 14.71
N VAL A 96 2.18 -2.37 15.48
CA VAL A 96 2.10 -3.65 16.19
C VAL A 96 1.96 -3.36 17.68
N ALA A 97 0.95 -3.96 18.28
CA ALA A 97 0.72 -3.94 19.71
C ALA A 97 0.95 -5.35 20.28
N ASP A 98 1.94 -5.52 21.15
CA ASP A 98 2.18 -6.75 21.91
C ASP A 98 1.63 -6.57 23.33
N PHE A 99 0.58 -7.33 23.65
CA PHE A 99 -0.13 -7.25 24.93
C PHE A 99 0.46 -8.14 26.04
N ARG A 100 1.47 -8.94 25.72
CA ARG A 100 2.05 -9.91 26.66
C ARG A 100 3.57 -9.90 26.73
N GLY A 101 4.23 -9.18 25.86
CA GLY A 101 5.68 -9.16 25.74
C GLY A 101 6.23 -7.80 25.32
N GLN A 102 7.42 -7.81 24.73
CA GLN A 102 8.10 -6.64 24.19
C GLN A 102 8.67 -6.91 22.79
N ARG A 103 7.90 -7.62 21.95
CA ARG A 103 8.35 -8.09 20.62
C ARG A 103 7.88 -7.19 19.48
N SER A 104 7.13 -6.12 19.77
CA SER A 104 6.57 -5.25 18.71
C SER A 104 7.63 -4.72 17.76
N ALA A 105 8.80 -4.34 18.30
CA ALA A 105 9.93 -3.87 17.51
C ALA A 105 10.60 -5.00 16.71
N GLU A 106 10.73 -6.20 17.26
CA GLU A 106 11.29 -7.36 16.55
C GLU A 106 10.45 -7.77 15.36
N ILE A 107 9.12 -7.63 15.47
CA ILE A 107 8.17 -7.90 14.38
C ILE A 107 8.33 -6.89 13.25
N LEU A 108 8.44 -5.59 13.56
CA LEU A 108 8.50 -4.52 12.55
C LEU A 108 9.91 -4.21 12.03
N PHE A 109 10.96 -4.52 12.81
CA PHE A 109 12.35 -4.21 12.49
C PHE A 109 13.21 -5.45 12.60
N LYS A 110 13.07 -6.38 11.65
CA LYS A 110 13.92 -7.57 11.60
C LYS A 110 15.36 -7.17 11.26
N PRO A 111 16.39 -7.80 11.85
CA PRO A 111 17.79 -7.42 11.68
C PRO A 111 18.26 -7.28 10.23
N ARG A 112 17.66 -8.04 9.32
CA ARG A 112 17.97 -7.99 7.86
C ARG A 112 17.57 -6.67 7.19
N ASP A 113 16.74 -5.86 7.84
CA ASP A 113 16.23 -4.61 7.27
C ASP A 113 17.03 -3.39 7.72
N MET A 114 18.01 -3.58 8.60
CA MET A 114 18.92 -2.53 9.07
C MET A 114 19.96 -2.14 8.02
N PHE A 115 20.09 -2.91 6.95
CA PHE A 115 20.94 -2.55 5.82
C PHE A 115 20.23 -1.55 4.91
N PRO A 116 20.96 -0.61 4.29
CA PRO A 116 20.36 0.31 3.35
C PRO A 116 19.59 -0.49 2.30
N LEU A 117 18.30 -0.17 2.15
CA LEU A 117 17.51 -0.76 1.10
C LEU A 117 18.23 -0.50 -0.23
N PRO A 118 18.54 -1.53 -1.02
CA PRO A 118 19.10 -1.29 -2.33
C PRO A 118 18.15 -0.34 -3.07
N PRO A 119 18.68 0.52 -3.96
CA PRO A 119 17.86 1.45 -4.72
C PRO A 119 16.68 0.70 -5.31
N PRO A 120 15.52 1.37 -5.50
CA PRO A 120 14.38 0.77 -6.17
C PRO A 120 14.89 0.07 -7.40
N CYS A 121 14.50 -1.19 -7.58
CA CYS A 121 15.00 -1.99 -8.69
C CYS A 121 14.65 -1.26 -9.99
N THR A 122 15.62 -0.90 -10.78
CA THR A 122 15.41 -0.34 -12.12
C THR A 122 14.84 -1.38 -13.08
N ASP A 123 14.93 -2.66 -12.72
CA ASP A 123 14.21 -3.76 -13.35
C ASP A 123 12.72 -3.77 -12.95
N TYR A 124 12.04 -2.64 -13.15
CA TYR A 124 10.58 -2.62 -13.20
C TYR A 124 10.05 -3.35 -14.44
N GLY A 125 10.93 -4.08 -15.07
CA GLY A 125 10.60 -4.96 -16.14
C GLY A 125 9.82 -6.15 -15.61
N LEU A 126 8.45 -6.08 -15.61
CA LEU A 126 7.86 -7.15 -16.34
C LEU A 126 6.94 -8.18 -15.69
N PRO A 127 6.86 -8.52 -14.40
CA PRO A 127 5.84 -9.49 -14.04
C PRO A 127 4.42 -8.93 -14.15
N ALA A 128 4.21 -7.67 -13.78
CA ALA A 128 2.89 -7.04 -13.96
C ALA A 128 2.60 -6.66 -15.42
N ALA A 129 3.64 -6.25 -16.15
CA ALA A 129 3.54 -5.90 -17.58
C ALA A 129 3.54 -7.14 -18.50
N GLY A 130 4.13 -8.25 -18.06
CA GLY A 130 4.23 -9.47 -18.87
C GLY A 130 2.90 -10.05 -19.32
N ALA A 131 1.86 -9.91 -18.51
CA ALA A 131 0.54 -10.40 -18.89
C ALA A 131 -0.25 -9.43 -19.77
N SER A 132 0.00 -8.14 -19.64
CA SER A 132 -0.55 -7.15 -20.57
C SER A 132 0.02 -7.28 -21.97
N ARG A 133 1.24 -7.81 -22.11
CA ARG A 133 1.86 -8.10 -23.42
C ARG A 133 1.08 -9.11 -24.23
N ILE A 134 0.44 -10.07 -23.56
CA ILE A 134 -0.28 -11.15 -24.28
C ILE A 134 -1.65 -10.67 -24.79
N SER A 135 -2.23 -9.67 -24.14
CA SER A 135 -3.60 -9.21 -24.45
C SER A 135 -3.69 -8.15 -25.53
N LEU A 136 -2.62 -7.41 -25.82
CA LEU A 136 -2.76 -6.14 -26.54
C LEU A 136 -2.25 -6.10 -27.98
N ASP A 137 -1.34 -6.93 -28.42
CA ASP A 137 -1.02 -6.88 -29.83
C ASP A 137 -0.23 -8.06 -30.39
N LYS A 138 -0.96 -9.04 -30.87
CA LYS A 138 -0.42 -10.01 -31.85
C LYS A 138 -0.22 -9.38 -33.23
N THR A 139 -0.72 -8.15 -33.44
CA THR A 139 -0.79 -7.53 -34.79
C THR A 139 0.36 -6.60 -35.10
N ARG A 140 1.06 -6.01 -34.11
CA ARG A 140 2.09 -5.01 -34.38
C ARG A 140 3.55 -5.43 -34.15
N GLY A 141 3.81 -6.55 -33.47
CA GLY A 141 5.18 -7.06 -33.24
C GLY A 141 6.09 -6.16 -32.37
N LYS A 142 5.57 -5.05 -31.85
CA LYS A 142 6.31 -4.09 -30.99
C LYS A 142 5.98 -4.31 -29.54
N ILE A 143 6.98 -4.15 -28.67
CA ILE A 143 6.81 -4.24 -27.21
C ILE A 143 6.26 -2.90 -26.70
N PRO A 144 5.09 -2.87 -26.06
CA PRO A 144 4.56 -1.62 -25.51
C PRO A 144 5.37 -1.16 -24.29
N VAL A 145 5.64 0.13 -24.24
CA VAL A 145 6.19 0.79 -23.06
C VAL A 145 5.02 1.21 -22.17
N ILE A 146 4.98 0.70 -20.94
CA ILE A 146 3.93 1.01 -19.99
C ILE A 146 4.37 2.19 -19.11
N ARG A 147 3.54 3.23 -19.05
CA ARG A 147 3.75 4.40 -18.20
C ARG A 147 2.59 4.54 -17.23
N PRO A 148 2.82 4.64 -15.92
CA PRO A 148 1.74 4.91 -14.98
C PRO A 148 1.13 6.28 -15.24
N PHE A 149 -0.19 6.37 -15.22
CA PHE A 149 -0.91 7.62 -15.44
C PHE A 149 -1.49 8.16 -14.14
N GLN A 150 -1.27 9.44 -13.87
CA GLN A 150 -1.73 10.09 -12.65
C GLN A 150 -2.86 11.08 -12.94
N GLU A 151 -4.09 10.60 -13.00
CA GLU A 151 -5.29 11.40 -13.26
C GLU A 151 -5.39 12.65 -12.37
N ARG A 152 -5.02 12.53 -11.09
CA ARG A 152 -5.03 13.65 -10.15
C ARG A 152 -4.08 14.78 -10.59
N ARG A 153 -2.90 14.44 -11.09
CA ARG A 153 -1.95 15.44 -11.62
C ARG A 153 -2.50 16.07 -12.89
N MET A 154 -3.09 15.27 -13.77
CA MET A 154 -3.72 15.77 -14.99
C MET A 154 -4.85 16.76 -14.69
N ARG A 155 -5.75 16.43 -13.77
CA ARG A 155 -6.83 17.33 -13.37
C ARG A 155 -6.30 18.64 -12.75
N SER A 156 -5.24 18.57 -11.96
CA SER A 156 -4.59 19.75 -11.39
C SER A 156 -3.93 20.61 -12.47
N ALA A 157 -3.23 19.98 -13.42
CA ALA A 157 -2.59 20.65 -14.54
C ALA A 157 -3.62 21.30 -15.48
N ALA A 158 -4.74 20.64 -15.76
CA ALA A 158 -5.81 21.18 -16.58
C ALA A 158 -6.44 22.44 -15.94
N LYS A 159 -6.59 22.45 -14.60
CA LYS A 159 -7.10 23.63 -13.87
C LYS A 159 -6.12 24.82 -13.90
N SER A 160 -4.82 24.54 -13.91
CA SER A 160 -3.77 25.58 -13.91
C SER A 160 -3.35 26.02 -15.32
N GLY A 161 -3.84 25.39 -16.39
CA GLY A 161 -3.44 25.62 -17.76
C GLY A 161 -1.96 25.27 -18.06
N ASN A 162 -1.31 24.50 -17.17
CA ASN A 162 0.10 24.18 -17.26
C ASN A 162 0.34 22.91 -18.10
N GLN A 163 0.78 23.10 -19.35
CA GLN A 163 1.05 22.01 -20.28
C GLN A 163 2.19 21.09 -19.83
N SER A 164 3.25 21.65 -19.22
CA SER A 164 4.35 20.82 -18.67
C SER A 164 3.89 19.95 -17.53
N ALA A 165 2.98 20.42 -16.67
CA ALA A 165 2.38 19.63 -15.61
C ALA A 165 1.43 18.55 -16.16
N PHE A 166 0.78 18.81 -17.31
CA PHE A 166 -0.01 17.81 -18.01
C PHE A 166 0.87 16.66 -18.52
N LEU A 167 1.97 16.97 -19.18
CA LEU A 167 2.93 15.96 -19.66
C LEU A 167 3.55 15.16 -18.49
N ALA A 168 3.80 15.81 -17.35
CA ALA A 168 4.28 15.15 -16.13
C ALA A 168 3.26 14.21 -15.48
N SER A 169 2.00 14.19 -15.90
CA SER A 169 1.00 13.21 -15.44
C SER A 169 1.21 11.81 -16.05
N PHE A 170 1.93 11.74 -17.17
CA PHE A 170 2.44 10.47 -17.71
C PHE A 170 3.76 10.16 -17.02
N GLY A 171 3.78 9.13 -16.19
CA GLY A 171 5.00 8.68 -15.50
C GLY A 171 6.07 8.18 -16.49
N ARG A 172 7.25 7.93 -15.98
CA ARG A 172 8.32 7.31 -16.74
C ARG A 172 8.09 5.80 -16.86
N PRO A 173 8.65 5.12 -17.89
CA PRO A 173 8.52 3.68 -18.04
C PRO A 173 9.03 2.86 -16.85
N ASP A 174 9.99 3.42 -16.13
CA ASP A 174 10.67 2.86 -14.97
C ASP A 174 10.06 3.29 -13.62
N GLU A 175 9.02 4.13 -13.63
CA GLU A 175 8.37 4.55 -12.40
C GLU A 175 7.40 3.49 -11.86
N PRO A 176 7.41 3.24 -10.53
CA PRO A 176 6.41 2.39 -9.92
C PRO A 176 5.01 3.02 -10.03
N PHE A 177 4.00 2.16 -10.14
CA PHE A 177 2.61 2.58 -10.16
C PHE A 177 2.25 3.39 -8.91
N PRO A 178 1.38 4.41 -9.05
CA PRO A 178 0.81 5.08 -7.89
C PRO A 178 -0.05 4.12 -7.08
N THR A 179 -0.38 4.50 -5.85
CA THR A 179 -1.27 3.73 -4.98
C THR A 179 -2.61 3.44 -5.68
N LEU A 180 -3.03 2.18 -5.72
CA LEU A 180 -4.37 1.79 -6.15
C LEU A 180 -5.42 2.41 -5.23
N LEU A 181 -6.46 3.00 -5.81
CA LEU A 181 -7.54 3.66 -5.11
C LEU A 181 -8.84 2.87 -5.24
N ALA A 182 -9.57 2.73 -4.14
CA ALA A 182 -10.82 1.97 -4.09
C ALA A 182 -12.00 2.61 -4.82
N GLY A 183 -12.00 3.94 -4.95
CA GLY A 183 -13.11 4.70 -5.54
C GLY A 183 -12.74 5.49 -6.79
N ALA A 184 -11.55 5.28 -7.34
CA ALA A 184 -11.05 6.02 -8.49
C ALA A 184 -10.67 5.07 -9.61
N VAL A 185 -10.66 5.62 -10.80
CA VAL A 185 -10.21 4.95 -12.00
C VAL A 185 -8.68 4.81 -11.91
N ASN A 186 -8.18 3.58 -11.89
CA ASN A 186 -6.76 3.28 -11.91
C ASN A 186 -6.35 3.11 -13.38
N ILE A 187 -5.82 4.17 -13.96
CA ILE A 187 -5.47 4.23 -15.38
C ILE A 187 -3.97 4.11 -15.57
N PHE A 188 -3.56 3.47 -16.63
CA PHE A 188 -2.22 3.53 -17.15
C PHE A 188 -2.22 3.79 -18.67
N SER A 189 -1.09 4.26 -19.19
CA SER A 189 -0.91 4.51 -20.60
C SER A 189 0.05 3.47 -21.21
N PHE A 190 -0.32 2.98 -22.38
CA PHE A 190 0.56 2.18 -23.25
C PHE A 190 1.12 3.04 -24.35
N TRP A 191 2.41 2.94 -24.57
CA TRP A 191 3.10 3.62 -25.64
C TRP A 191 3.92 2.59 -26.39
N TYR A 192 3.99 2.73 -27.69
CA TYR A 192 4.91 1.94 -28.50
C TYR A 192 6.20 2.72 -28.69
N GLU A 193 7.34 2.03 -28.63
CA GLU A 193 8.64 2.65 -28.79
C GLU A 193 8.70 3.36 -30.17
N GLY A 194 9.00 4.66 -30.15
CA GLY A 194 9.01 5.50 -31.35
C GLY A 194 7.66 6.10 -31.77
N GLU A 195 6.58 5.82 -31.10
CA GLU A 195 5.22 6.35 -31.40
C GLU A 195 4.67 7.16 -30.24
N GLU A 196 5.26 8.31 -29.93
CA GLU A 196 4.84 9.14 -28.79
C GLU A 196 3.42 9.73 -28.92
N LYS A 197 2.80 9.64 -30.09
CA LYS A 197 1.47 10.23 -30.36
C LYS A 197 0.30 9.26 -30.23
N ASP A 198 0.52 7.96 -30.23
CA ASP A 198 -0.54 6.94 -30.31
C ASP A 198 -0.68 6.10 -29.03
N GLY A 199 -0.41 6.70 -27.88
CA GLY A 199 -0.57 6.03 -26.59
C GLY A 199 -2.04 5.72 -26.28
N VAL A 200 -2.34 4.50 -25.81
CA VAL A 200 -3.67 4.08 -25.37
C VAL A 200 -3.78 4.22 -23.86
N LEU A 201 -4.82 4.92 -23.41
CA LEU A 201 -5.19 4.98 -21.99
C LEU A 201 -6.28 3.94 -21.69
N ARG A 202 -6.06 3.12 -20.69
CA ARG A 202 -7.09 2.19 -20.21
C ARG A 202 -6.99 1.98 -18.70
N ASN A 203 -8.07 1.46 -18.12
CA ASN A 203 -8.09 1.01 -16.74
C ASN A 203 -7.25 -0.26 -16.56
N LEU A 204 -6.73 -0.43 -15.35
CA LEU A 204 -6.18 -1.69 -14.92
C LEU A 204 -7.29 -2.75 -14.84
N THR A 205 -6.99 -3.95 -15.29
CA THR A 205 -7.82 -5.13 -15.05
C THR A 205 -7.70 -5.57 -13.58
N PRO A 206 -8.68 -6.30 -13.02
CA PRO A 206 -8.55 -6.84 -11.67
C PRO A 206 -7.31 -7.71 -11.45
N VAL A 207 -6.92 -8.49 -12.46
CA VAL A 207 -5.70 -9.34 -12.39
C VAL A 207 -4.43 -8.48 -12.30
N GLU A 208 -4.35 -7.39 -13.05
CA GLU A 208 -3.24 -6.44 -12.94
C GLU A 208 -3.21 -5.77 -11.56
N CYS A 209 -4.37 -5.44 -10.99
CA CYS A 209 -4.46 -4.93 -9.64
C CYS A 209 -4.03 -5.97 -8.59
N GLU A 210 -4.41 -7.23 -8.74
CA GLU A 210 -3.96 -8.34 -7.88
C GLU A 210 -2.43 -8.44 -7.89
N ARG A 211 -1.80 -8.42 -9.07
CA ARG A 211 -0.34 -8.44 -9.21
C ARG A 211 0.34 -7.25 -8.53
N LEU A 212 -0.22 -6.04 -8.69
CA LEU A 212 0.29 -4.84 -8.01
C LEU A 212 0.19 -4.92 -6.50
N MET A 213 -0.72 -5.74 -5.97
CA MET A 213 -0.88 -6.00 -4.54
C MET A 213 -0.08 -7.22 -4.05
N GLY A 214 0.56 -7.96 -4.97
CA GLY A 214 1.30 -9.18 -4.67
C GLY A 214 0.42 -10.40 -4.44
N LEU A 215 -0.83 -10.34 -4.86
CA LEU A 215 -1.78 -11.44 -4.74
C LEU A 215 -1.68 -12.39 -5.94
N PRO A 216 -2.01 -13.68 -5.76
CA PRO A 216 -2.15 -14.61 -6.87
C PRO A 216 -3.23 -14.16 -7.85
N GLU A 217 -3.05 -14.50 -9.13
CA GLU A 217 -4.04 -14.19 -10.16
C GLU A 217 -5.38 -14.87 -9.88
N GLY A 218 -6.46 -14.12 -10.03
CA GLY A 218 -7.80 -14.63 -9.77
C GLY A 218 -8.19 -14.71 -8.30
N TRP A 219 -7.32 -14.27 -7.37
CA TRP A 219 -7.60 -14.29 -5.93
C TRP A 219 -8.94 -13.66 -5.57
N THR A 220 -9.33 -12.59 -6.24
CA THR A 220 -10.59 -11.89 -6.01
C THR A 220 -11.71 -12.29 -6.97
N ALA A 221 -11.51 -13.32 -7.80
CA ALA A 221 -12.45 -13.66 -8.87
C ALA A 221 -13.80 -14.16 -8.36
N TYR A 222 -13.81 -14.87 -7.22
CA TYR A 222 -14.99 -15.52 -6.67
C TYR A 222 -15.23 -15.13 -5.21
N GLY A 223 -16.50 -15.04 -4.83
CA GLY A 223 -16.92 -14.88 -3.44
C GLY A 223 -16.94 -16.19 -2.66
N ASN A 224 -17.31 -16.11 -1.38
CA ASN A 224 -17.32 -17.24 -0.45
C ASN A 224 -18.27 -18.40 -0.85
N LEU A 225 -19.29 -18.12 -1.68
CA LEU A 225 -20.22 -19.11 -2.19
C LEU A 225 -19.91 -19.53 -3.64
N GLY A 226 -18.71 -19.18 -4.15
CA GLY A 226 -18.29 -19.50 -5.51
C GLY A 226 -18.92 -18.62 -6.60
N GLN A 227 -19.68 -17.58 -6.26
CA GLN A 227 -20.22 -16.64 -7.23
C GLN A 227 -19.12 -15.72 -7.79
N PRO A 228 -19.14 -15.39 -9.09
CA PRO A 228 -18.18 -14.46 -9.67
C PRO A 228 -18.38 -13.04 -9.10
N ILE A 229 -17.26 -12.36 -8.84
CA ILE A 229 -17.25 -10.99 -8.34
C ILE A 229 -17.02 -10.05 -9.53
N SER A 230 -17.81 -8.98 -9.63
CA SER A 230 -17.66 -7.99 -10.69
C SER A 230 -16.30 -7.26 -10.62
N ASP A 231 -15.78 -6.86 -11.77
CA ASP A 231 -14.47 -6.20 -11.87
C ASP A 231 -14.39 -4.93 -11.01
N ASN A 232 -15.46 -4.14 -10.94
CA ASN A 232 -15.51 -2.95 -10.09
C ASN A 232 -15.40 -3.31 -8.61
N ALA A 233 -16.09 -4.35 -8.15
CA ALA A 233 -16.02 -4.80 -6.77
C ALA A 233 -14.63 -5.36 -6.42
N ARG A 234 -14.01 -6.11 -7.35
CA ARG A 234 -12.63 -6.60 -7.24
C ARG A 234 -11.64 -5.45 -7.12
N CYS A 235 -11.67 -4.49 -8.04
CA CYS A 235 -10.78 -3.33 -8.01
C CYS A 235 -10.97 -2.48 -6.74
N LYS A 236 -12.22 -2.33 -6.27
CA LYS A 236 -12.52 -1.63 -5.02
C LYS A 236 -11.93 -2.36 -3.81
N ALA A 237 -12.08 -3.67 -3.73
CA ALA A 237 -11.51 -4.48 -2.66
C ALA A 237 -9.97 -4.37 -2.65
N LEU A 238 -9.33 -4.50 -3.82
CA LEU A 238 -7.87 -4.38 -3.98
C LEU A 238 -7.35 -2.98 -3.62
N GLY A 239 -8.08 -1.93 -3.97
CA GLY A 239 -7.74 -0.57 -3.56
C GLY A 239 -7.76 -0.35 -2.05
N ASN A 240 -8.61 -1.07 -1.32
CA ASN A 240 -8.70 -1.05 0.15
C ASN A 240 -7.77 -2.06 0.84
N ALA A 241 -7.24 -3.04 0.11
CA ALA A 241 -6.46 -4.13 0.68
C ALA A 241 -5.06 -3.69 1.15
N ILE A 242 -4.43 -4.52 1.97
CA ILE A 242 -3.02 -4.44 2.35
C ILE A 242 -2.19 -5.11 1.26
N ALA A 243 -1.05 -4.52 0.88
CA ALA A 243 -0.10 -5.17 -0.01
C ALA A 243 0.45 -6.44 0.65
N LEU A 244 0.25 -7.59 0.03
CA LEU A 244 0.56 -8.90 0.61
C LEU A 244 1.99 -9.01 1.14
N PRO A 245 3.06 -8.59 0.41
CA PRO A 245 4.41 -8.70 0.93
C PRO A 245 4.69 -7.89 2.21
N CYS A 246 3.95 -6.81 2.46
CA CYS A 246 4.06 -6.07 3.72
C CYS A 246 3.41 -6.86 4.87
N ALA A 247 2.26 -7.50 4.60
CA ALA A 247 1.60 -8.36 5.57
C ALA A 247 2.45 -9.59 5.89
N ASP A 248 2.96 -10.29 4.86
CA ASP A 248 3.83 -11.46 5.02
C ASP A 248 5.06 -11.15 5.86
N TYR A 249 5.67 -9.98 5.63
CA TYR A 249 6.82 -9.56 6.42
C TYR A 249 6.49 -9.42 7.90
N ILE A 250 5.34 -8.87 8.24
CA ILE A 250 4.91 -8.66 9.63
C ILE A 250 4.51 -10.00 10.30
N MET A 251 3.91 -10.90 9.52
CA MET A 251 3.36 -12.16 10.03
C MET A 251 4.39 -13.30 10.11
N ALA A 252 5.51 -13.22 9.37
CA ALA A 252 6.60 -14.19 9.40
C ALA A 252 7.48 -14.06 10.64
#